data_ae592121a3199fa6b8c1b8347ac642b8
#
_entry.id   ae592121a3199fa6b8c1b8347ac642b8
#
_cell.length_a   1.000
_cell.length_b   1.000
_cell.length_c   1.000
_cell.angle_alpha   90.00
_cell.angle_beta   90.00
_cell.angle_gamma   90.00
#
_symmetry.space_group_name_H-M   'P 1'
#
loop_
_entity.id
_entity.type
_entity.pdbx_description
1 polymer ?
#
loop_
_entity_poly.entity_id
_entity_poly.type
_entity_poly.pdbx_seq_one_letter_code
_entity_poly.pdbx_strand_id
1 'polypeptide(L)'
;MVLPAKIFEVRGDADLELMARRLEGFREEELYQTSEGEAVSLVTEILDLKRGEGWIGGVFSRDYVRRRYYRRRLVETPVTEEAPFWIRPFGGRTFLIVMAPSVARGVKMLLTNHVANKLSEVLFNVTGAIVEVRMPHETLKDLHESNPRATKLIWFDDVDIPSVEKLCLAGSSLADTGLYHDYLEHGKIWYVVFEV
;
A
#
# COMPACT_ATOMS: atom_id res chain seq x y z
N MET A 1 -2.71 -7.44 15.89
CA MET A 1 -3.41 -6.51 14.94
C MET A 1 -2.65 -6.51 13.64
N VAL A 2 -3.26 -6.90 12.52
CA VAL A 2 -2.59 -6.91 11.22
C VAL A 2 -2.60 -5.47 10.67
N LEU A 3 -1.42 -4.89 10.49
CA LEU A 3 -1.24 -3.59 9.86
C LEU A 3 -0.85 -3.81 8.39
N PRO A 4 -1.77 -3.62 7.45
CA PRO A 4 -1.44 -3.77 6.04
C PRO A 4 -0.54 -2.64 5.59
N ALA A 5 0.54 -3.00 4.90
CA ALA A 5 1.43 -2.05 4.26
C ALA A 5 1.60 -2.38 2.78
N LYS A 6 1.92 -1.39 1.99
CA LYS A 6 2.26 -1.54 0.58
C LYS A 6 3.62 -0.90 0.31
N ILE A 7 4.41 -1.57 -0.52
CA ILE A 7 5.76 -1.15 -0.85
C ILE A 7 5.80 -0.67 -2.30
N PHE A 8 6.39 0.48 -2.50
CA PHE A 8 6.61 1.09 -3.81
C PHE A 8 8.09 1.36 -4.00
N GLU A 9 8.55 1.32 -5.23
CA GLU A 9 9.89 1.74 -5.63
C GLU A 9 9.85 3.17 -6.15
N VAL A 10 10.78 3.98 -5.66
CA VAL A 10 11.01 5.33 -6.15
C VAL A 10 12.01 5.25 -7.30
N ARG A 11 11.59 5.58 -8.51
CA ARG A 11 12.40 5.53 -9.75
C ARG A 11 13.03 6.86 -10.13
N GLY A 12 12.71 7.93 -9.42
CA GLY A 12 13.31 9.25 -9.61
C GLY A 12 14.62 9.40 -8.86
N ASP A 13 15.26 10.55 -9.03
CA ASP A 13 16.43 10.93 -8.22
C ASP A 13 16.02 11.03 -6.75
N ALA A 14 16.60 10.16 -5.93
CA ALA A 14 16.18 9.91 -4.56
C ALA A 14 17.08 10.62 -3.53
N ASP A 15 17.37 11.90 -3.75
CA ASP A 15 17.98 12.74 -2.71
C ASP A 15 16.99 12.96 -1.55
N LEU A 16 17.25 12.30 -0.42
CA LEU A 16 16.38 12.37 0.76
C LEU A 16 16.25 13.78 1.32
N GLU A 17 17.30 14.59 1.28
CA GLU A 17 17.25 15.96 1.78
C GLU A 17 16.33 16.84 0.91
N LEU A 18 16.44 16.70 -0.40
CA LEU A 18 15.55 17.39 -1.34
C LEU A 18 14.10 16.93 -1.19
N MET A 19 13.89 15.62 -1.06
CA MET A 19 12.56 15.05 -0.81
C MET A 19 11.95 15.60 0.49
N ALA A 20 12.72 15.60 1.58
CA ALA A 20 12.26 16.13 2.86
C ALA A 20 11.83 17.58 2.77
N ARG A 21 12.61 18.42 2.06
CA ARG A 21 12.27 19.84 1.85
C ARG A 21 10.97 20.01 1.02
N ARG A 22 10.73 19.15 0.03
CA ARG A 22 9.51 19.21 -0.79
C ARG A 22 8.27 18.76 -0.04
N LEU A 23 8.43 17.85 0.93
CA LEU A 23 7.34 17.36 1.78
C LEU A 23 7.04 18.28 2.95
N GLU A 24 8.02 19.09 3.39
CA GLU A 24 7.90 19.96 4.53
C GLU A 24 6.87 21.06 4.25
N GLY A 25 5.83 21.09 5.08
CA GLY A 25 4.74 22.07 4.96
C GLY A 25 3.84 21.86 3.73
N PHE A 26 3.94 20.71 3.03
CA PHE A 26 3.06 20.42 1.92
C PHE A 26 1.60 20.41 2.37
N ARG A 27 0.78 21.26 1.74
CA ARG A 27 -0.65 21.39 1.97
C ARG A 27 -1.35 21.88 0.72
N GLU A 28 -2.39 21.21 0.31
CA GLU A 28 -3.29 21.61 -0.76
C GLU A 28 -4.73 21.69 -0.23
N GLU A 29 -5.50 22.61 -0.75
CA GLU A 29 -6.92 22.75 -0.44
C GLU A 29 -7.74 22.72 -1.72
N GLU A 30 -8.84 21.96 -1.70
CA GLU A 30 -9.80 21.88 -2.79
C GLU A 30 -11.20 22.22 -2.25
N LEU A 31 -11.90 23.11 -2.93
CA LEU A 31 -13.29 23.43 -2.59
C LEU A 31 -14.22 22.39 -3.24
N TYR A 32 -14.94 21.66 -2.42
CA TYR A 32 -15.98 20.72 -2.83
C TYR A 32 -17.36 21.31 -2.57
N GLN A 33 -18.24 21.30 -3.58
CA GLN A 33 -19.62 21.71 -3.41
C GLN A 33 -20.50 20.48 -3.22
N THR A 34 -21.17 20.40 -2.06
CA THR A 34 -22.08 19.30 -1.74
C THR A 34 -23.35 19.37 -2.59
N SER A 35 -24.08 18.26 -2.66
CA SER A 35 -25.39 18.21 -3.34
C SER A 35 -26.46 19.14 -2.71
N GLU A 36 -26.23 19.56 -1.48
CA GLU A 36 -27.10 20.53 -0.76
C GLU A 36 -26.67 21.99 -0.97
N GLY A 37 -25.57 22.20 -1.75
CA GLY A 37 -25.07 23.54 -2.09
C GLY A 37 -24.10 24.13 -1.07
N GLU A 38 -23.71 23.39 -0.06
CA GLU A 38 -22.69 23.82 0.89
C GLU A 38 -21.30 23.64 0.29
N ALA A 39 -20.41 24.63 0.50
CA ALA A 39 -19.01 24.55 0.12
C ALA A 39 -18.19 24.03 1.31
N VAL A 40 -17.41 22.95 1.08
CA VAL A 40 -16.54 22.34 2.07
C VAL A 40 -15.11 22.39 1.54
N SER A 41 -14.15 22.84 2.35
CA SER A 41 -12.73 22.75 2.03
C SER A 41 -12.23 21.35 2.37
N LEU A 42 -11.64 20.66 1.38
CA LEU A 42 -10.99 19.37 1.54
C LEU A 42 -9.48 19.59 1.50
N VAL A 43 -8.79 19.11 2.51
CA VAL A 43 -7.35 19.31 2.69
C VAL A 43 -6.59 18.02 2.39
N THR A 44 -5.47 18.16 1.68
CA THR A 44 -4.45 17.11 1.55
C THR A 44 -3.13 17.67 2.05
N GLU A 45 -2.51 17.02 3.05
CA GLU A 45 -1.30 17.54 3.69
C GLU A 45 -0.38 16.42 4.20
N ILE A 46 0.87 16.79 4.48
CA ILE A 46 1.83 15.93 5.16
C ILE A 46 2.00 16.41 6.60
N LEU A 47 1.68 15.52 7.53
CA LEU A 47 1.78 15.74 8.96
C LEU A 47 2.97 14.98 9.55
N ASP A 48 3.46 15.43 10.69
CA ASP A 48 4.47 14.75 11.51
C ASP A 48 5.72 14.31 10.74
N LEU A 49 6.17 15.12 9.79
CA LEU A 49 7.37 14.81 9.00
C LEU A 49 8.58 14.66 9.91
N LYS A 50 9.24 13.53 9.84
CA LYS A 50 10.44 13.18 10.60
C LYS A 50 11.57 12.78 9.68
N ARG A 51 12.78 13.10 10.06
CA ARG A 51 14.01 12.71 9.37
C ARG A 51 14.86 11.89 10.32
N GLY A 52 15.33 10.75 9.85
CA GLY A 52 16.29 9.92 10.58
C GLY A 52 17.52 9.65 9.72
N GLU A 53 18.47 8.90 10.26
CA GLU A 53 19.64 8.48 9.51
C GLU A 53 19.22 7.55 8.36
N GLY A 54 19.26 8.09 7.14
CA GLY A 54 18.90 7.34 5.92
C GLY A 54 17.42 7.06 5.74
N TRP A 55 16.50 7.85 6.32
CA TRP A 55 15.07 7.71 6.06
C TRP A 55 14.30 9.02 6.32
N ILE A 56 13.13 9.12 5.67
CA ILE A 56 12.12 10.15 5.92
C ILE A 56 10.82 9.44 6.23
N GLY A 57 10.03 9.93 7.17
CA GLY A 57 8.71 9.41 7.45
C GLY A 57 7.74 10.52 7.85
N GLY A 58 6.46 10.26 7.69
CA GLY A 58 5.40 11.20 8.03
C GLY A 58 4.03 10.53 7.94
N VAL A 59 3.01 11.33 8.04
CA VAL A 59 1.62 10.92 7.86
C VAL A 59 1.04 11.69 6.69
N PHE A 60 0.58 10.96 5.68
CA PHE A 60 -0.22 11.52 4.61
C PHE A 60 -1.67 11.61 5.08
N SER A 61 -2.19 12.82 5.18
CA SER A 61 -3.56 13.11 5.58
C SER A 61 -4.34 13.64 4.40
N ARG A 62 -5.54 13.14 4.20
CA ARG A 62 -6.42 13.56 3.10
C ARG A 62 -7.87 13.57 3.52
N ASP A 63 -8.53 14.68 3.21
CA ASP A 63 -9.98 14.79 3.29
C ASP A 63 -10.63 14.29 2.00
N TYR A 64 -11.77 13.67 2.14
CA TYR A 64 -12.64 13.30 1.02
C TYR A 64 -14.09 13.25 1.48
N VAL A 65 -15.02 13.30 0.53
CA VAL A 65 -16.44 13.22 0.83
C VAL A 65 -16.93 11.78 0.72
N ARG A 66 -17.37 11.24 1.86
CA ARG A 66 -18.04 9.95 1.90
C ARG A 66 -19.52 10.12 1.62
N ARG A 67 -20.00 9.44 0.57
CA ARG A 67 -21.41 9.39 0.18
C ARG A 67 -22.06 8.14 0.74
N ARG A 68 -23.21 8.30 1.38
CA ARG A 68 -24.02 7.19 1.87
C ARG A 68 -25.50 7.51 1.77
N TYR A 69 -26.34 6.49 1.57
CA TYR A 69 -27.78 6.65 1.68
C TYR A 69 -28.22 6.43 3.12
N TYR A 70 -28.96 7.39 3.66
CA TYR A 70 -29.63 7.29 4.94
C TYR A 70 -31.11 7.62 4.75
N ARG A 71 -32.01 6.68 5.05
CA ARG A 71 -33.48 6.86 4.86
C ARG A 71 -33.83 7.40 3.48
N ARG A 72 -33.27 6.82 2.40
CA ARG A 72 -33.46 7.20 1.00
C ARG A 72 -32.95 8.62 0.61
N ARG A 73 -32.20 9.28 1.47
CA ARG A 73 -31.52 10.54 1.17
C ARG A 73 -30.04 10.30 1.00
N LEU A 74 -29.43 10.93 0.02
CA LEU A 74 -27.97 10.96 -0.11
C LEU A 74 -27.42 11.90 0.96
N VAL A 75 -26.53 11.39 1.79
CA VAL A 75 -25.82 12.17 2.81
C VAL A 75 -24.35 12.20 2.42
N GLU A 76 -23.79 13.38 2.28
CA GLU A 76 -22.38 13.65 2.00
C GLU A 76 -21.73 14.12 3.30
N THR A 77 -20.67 13.43 3.71
CA THR A 77 -19.97 13.73 4.96
C THR A 77 -18.47 13.81 4.68
N PRO A 78 -17.82 14.95 4.95
CA PRO A 78 -16.37 15.05 4.94
C PRO A 78 -15.75 14.08 5.96
N VAL A 79 -14.72 13.39 5.57
CA VAL A 79 -13.96 12.48 6.43
C VAL A 79 -12.48 12.60 6.09
N THR A 80 -11.63 12.47 7.11
CA THR A 80 -10.18 12.46 6.95
C THR A 80 -9.66 11.03 7.02
N GLU A 81 -8.76 10.67 6.13
CA GLU A 81 -7.99 9.43 6.19
C GLU A 81 -6.50 9.74 6.29
N GLU A 82 -5.82 9.00 7.15
CA GLU A 82 -4.40 9.16 7.40
C GLU A 82 -3.68 7.86 7.09
N ALA A 83 -2.53 7.99 6.42
CA ALA A 83 -1.66 6.88 6.08
C ALA A 83 -0.21 7.21 6.47
N PRO A 84 0.35 6.58 7.50
CA PRO A 84 1.76 6.68 7.80
C PRO A 84 2.60 6.16 6.63
N PHE A 85 3.70 6.84 6.34
CA PHE A 85 4.62 6.44 5.28
C PHE A 85 6.08 6.60 5.69
N TRP A 86 6.97 5.85 5.02
CA TRP A 86 8.42 5.96 5.13
C TRP A 86 9.05 5.87 3.75
N ILE A 87 10.07 6.70 3.53
CA ILE A 87 10.95 6.63 2.36
C ILE A 87 12.33 6.24 2.86
N ARG A 88 12.88 5.15 2.32
CA ARG A 88 14.16 4.60 2.75
C ARG A 88 14.94 3.99 1.59
N PRO A 89 16.23 4.34 1.43
CA PRO A 89 17.17 3.63 0.57
C PRO A 89 17.49 2.24 1.13
N PHE A 90 17.58 1.27 0.24
CA PHE A 90 18.05 -0.07 0.56
C PHE A 90 18.60 -0.74 -0.71
N GLY A 91 19.81 -1.31 -0.64
CA GLY A 91 20.41 -2.05 -1.75
C GLY A 91 20.59 -1.22 -3.04
N GLY A 92 20.93 0.07 -2.93
CA GLY A 92 21.07 0.97 -4.09
C GLY A 92 19.75 1.42 -4.73
N ARG A 93 18.63 1.09 -4.13
CA ARG A 93 17.27 1.50 -4.55
C ARG A 93 16.59 2.26 -3.42
N THR A 94 15.59 3.04 -3.73
CA THR A 94 14.80 3.76 -2.72
C THR A 94 13.36 3.26 -2.74
N PHE A 95 12.82 3.00 -1.55
CA PHE A 95 11.49 2.46 -1.37
C PHE A 95 10.62 3.40 -0.55
N LEU A 96 9.36 3.52 -0.97
CA LEU A 96 8.28 4.11 -0.19
C LEU A 96 7.45 2.96 0.41
N ILE A 97 7.27 2.99 1.72
CA ILE A 97 6.39 2.08 2.45
C ILE A 97 5.20 2.90 2.93
N VAL A 98 3.99 2.49 2.57
CA VAL A 98 2.74 3.14 3.02
C VAL A 98 1.94 2.16 3.85
N MET A 99 1.62 2.54 5.08
CA MET A 99 0.74 1.76 5.94
C MET A 99 -0.71 2.18 5.69
N ALA A 100 -1.57 1.20 5.43
CA ALA A 100 -2.98 1.49 5.27
C ALA A 100 -3.66 1.64 6.64
N PRO A 101 -4.59 2.60 6.79
CA PRO A 101 -5.40 2.71 7.99
C PRO A 101 -6.29 1.48 8.17
N SER A 102 -6.87 1.32 9.37
CA SER A 102 -7.77 0.20 9.69
C SER A 102 -9.16 0.34 9.05
N VAL A 103 -9.22 0.40 7.71
CA VAL A 103 -10.45 0.50 6.92
C VAL A 103 -10.70 -0.76 6.09
N ALA A 104 -11.83 -0.83 5.38
CA ALA A 104 -12.18 -1.98 4.54
C ALA A 104 -11.13 -2.27 3.45
N ARG A 105 -10.90 -3.54 3.12
CA ARG A 105 -9.79 -4.02 2.28
C ARG A 105 -9.64 -3.29 0.93
N GLY A 106 -10.75 -3.01 0.24
CA GLY A 106 -10.72 -2.32 -1.05
C GLY A 106 -10.28 -0.85 -0.94
N VAL A 107 -10.72 -0.16 0.10
CA VAL A 107 -10.35 1.24 0.37
C VAL A 107 -8.88 1.37 0.73
N LYS A 108 -8.31 0.40 1.46
CA LYS A 108 -6.88 0.36 1.81
C LYS A 108 -5.97 0.38 0.58
N MET A 109 -6.29 -0.40 -0.44
CA MET A 109 -5.50 -0.45 -1.68
C MET A 109 -5.59 0.86 -2.46
N LEU A 110 -6.78 1.46 -2.55
CA LEU A 110 -6.98 2.73 -3.23
C LEU A 110 -6.21 3.86 -2.55
N LEU A 111 -6.28 3.92 -1.21
CA LEU A 111 -5.57 4.95 -0.47
C LEU A 111 -4.05 4.82 -0.62
N THR A 112 -3.46 3.63 -0.47
CA THR A 112 -2.00 3.47 -0.60
C THR A 112 -1.49 3.83 -1.98
N ASN A 113 -2.23 3.51 -3.04
CA ASN A 113 -1.88 3.92 -4.41
C ASN A 113 -2.04 5.43 -4.60
N HIS A 114 -3.09 6.02 -3.99
CA HIS A 114 -3.27 7.46 -4.03
C HIS A 114 -2.11 8.19 -3.34
N VAL A 115 -1.66 7.72 -2.18
CA VAL A 115 -0.48 8.27 -1.48
C VAL A 115 0.75 8.21 -2.39
N ALA A 116 1.04 7.06 -3.00
CA ALA A 116 2.20 6.90 -3.88
C ALA A 116 2.13 7.85 -5.10
N ASN A 117 0.96 7.98 -5.72
CA ASN A 117 0.77 8.89 -6.85
C ASN A 117 0.94 10.35 -6.44
N LYS A 118 0.34 10.75 -5.31
CA LYS A 118 0.44 12.14 -4.84
C LYS A 118 1.86 12.50 -4.41
N LEU A 119 2.55 11.60 -3.71
CA LEU A 119 3.96 11.79 -3.37
C LEU A 119 4.84 11.84 -4.63
N SER A 120 4.51 11.08 -5.69
CA SER A 120 5.19 11.17 -6.98
C SER A 120 5.06 12.57 -7.59
N GLU A 121 3.87 13.15 -7.57
CA GLU A 121 3.61 14.52 -8.05
C GLU A 121 4.38 15.55 -7.23
N VAL A 122 4.29 15.48 -5.90
CA VAL A 122 4.95 16.44 -4.99
C VAL A 122 6.48 16.37 -5.09
N LEU A 123 7.02 15.16 -5.15
CA LEU A 123 8.46 14.94 -5.14
C LEU A 123 9.12 15.15 -6.51
N PHE A 124 8.44 14.82 -7.60
CA PHE A 124 9.05 14.76 -8.93
C PHE A 124 8.32 15.58 -9.98
N ASN A 125 7.19 16.21 -9.65
CA ASN A 125 6.28 16.92 -10.57
C ASN A 125 5.77 16.03 -11.73
N VAL A 126 5.77 14.70 -11.52
CA VAL A 126 5.25 13.71 -12.48
C VAL A 126 4.55 12.59 -11.74
N THR A 127 3.54 12.00 -12.37
CA THR A 127 2.95 10.75 -11.93
C THR A 127 3.79 9.56 -12.38
N GLY A 128 3.83 8.47 -11.59
CA GLY A 128 4.51 7.23 -11.99
C GLY A 128 6.02 7.18 -11.73
N ALA A 129 6.62 8.19 -11.08
CA ALA A 129 7.98 8.08 -10.55
C ALA A 129 8.06 7.17 -9.31
N ILE A 130 6.91 6.90 -8.68
CA ILE A 130 6.77 5.95 -7.58
C ILE A 130 5.84 4.83 -8.05
N VAL A 131 6.36 3.60 -8.12
CA VAL A 131 5.64 2.45 -8.70
C VAL A 131 5.55 1.30 -7.70
N GLU A 132 4.46 0.56 -7.74
CA GLU A 132 4.28 -0.61 -6.88
C GLU A 132 5.35 -1.66 -7.12
N VAL A 133 5.97 -2.14 -6.04
CA VAL A 133 6.91 -3.26 -6.10
C VAL A 133 6.13 -4.55 -6.33
N ARG A 134 6.47 -5.26 -7.38
CA ARG A 134 6.05 -6.65 -7.59
C ARG A 134 7.16 -7.56 -7.13
N MET A 135 6.86 -8.40 -6.15
CA MET A 135 7.80 -9.44 -5.71
C MET A 135 7.73 -10.62 -6.69
N PRO A 136 8.87 -11.04 -7.28
CA PRO A 136 8.91 -12.25 -8.09
C PRO A 136 8.52 -13.48 -7.27
N HIS A 137 8.01 -14.51 -7.95
CA HIS A 137 7.67 -15.80 -7.36
C HIS A 137 8.79 -16.38 -6.48
N GLU A 138 10.02 -16.37 -6.97
CA GLU A 138 11.19 -16.88 -6.24
C GLU A 138 11.42 -16.13 -4.92
N THR A 139 11.28 -14.81 -4.93
CA THR A 139 11.43 -14.02 -3.70
C THR A 139 10.34 -14.34 -2.68
N LEU A 140 9.08 -14.54 -3.13
CA LEU A 140 7.99 -14.93 -2.24
C LEU A 140 8.18 -16.33 -1.68
N LYS A 141 8.70 -17.26 -2.50
CA LYS A 141 9.08 -18.62 -2.11
C LYS A 141 10.16 -18.61 -1.04
N ASP A 142 11.28 -17.93 -1.30
CA ASP A 142 12.40 -17.83 -0.37
C ASP A 142 11.96 -17.22 0.97
N LEU A 143 11.13 -16.17 0.93
CA LEU A 143 10.60 -15.52 2.13
C LEU A 143 9.69 -16.45 2.94
N HIS A 144 8.84 -17.24 2.27
CA HIS A 144 7.99 -18.25 2.90
C HIS A 144 8.83 -19.39 3.52
N GLU A 145 9.74 -19.98 2.77
CA GLU A 145 10.57 -21.11 3.20
C GLU A 145 11.52 -20.72 4.34
N SER A 146 11.98 -19.46 4.36
CA SER A 146 12.76 -18.91 5.47
C SER A 146 11.93 -18.64 6.74
N ASN A 147 10.61 -18.48 6.60
CA ASN A 147 9.71 -18.13 7.70
C ASN A 147 8.43 -19.01 7.73
N PRO A 148 8.55 -20.33 7.75
CA PRO A 148 7.42 -21.25 7.55
C PRO A 148 6.34 -21.13 8.61
N ARG A 149 6.72 -20.81 9.87
CA ARG A 149 5.77 -20.66 11.00
C ARG A 149 4.97 -19.37 10.93
N ALA A 150 5.55 -18.31 10.34
CA ALA A 150 4.89 -17.03 10.20
C ALA A 150 3.87 -17.02 9.05
N THR A 151 4.04 -17.90 8.05
CA THR A 151 3.14 -17.98 6.91
C THR A 151 1.82 -18.63 7.28
N LYS A 152 0.73 -17.97 6.99
CA LYS A 152 -0.64 -18.43 7.27
C LYS A 152 -1.44 -18.74 6.02
N LEU A 153 -1.09 -18.13 4.89
CA LEU A 153 -1.81 -18.32 3.66
C LEU A 153 -0.90 -18.07 2.46
N ILE A 154 -0.99 -18.94 1.46
CA ILE A 154 -0.27 -18.84 0.19
C ILE A 154 -1.27 -18.97 -0.94
N TRP A 155 -1.19 -18.07 -1.92
CA TRP A 155 -1.91 -18.19 -3.19
C TRP A 155 -0.94 -18.47 -4.32
N PHE A 156 -1.32 -19.44 -5.15
CA PHE A 156 -0.65 -19.79 -6.41
C PHE A 156 -1.48 -19.29 -7.58
N ASP A 157 -0.81 -18.79 -8.59
CA ASP A 157 -1.35 -18.35 -9.88
C ASP A 157 -0.60 -19.09 -11.01
N ASP A 158 -0.98 -18.87 -12.26
CA ASP A 158 -0.41 -19.58 -13.42
C ASP A 158 -0.49 -21.13 -13.25
N VAL A 159 -1.62 -21.62 -12.76
CA VAL A 159 -1.78 -23.04 -12.44
C VAL A 159 -2.02 -23.86 -13.72
N ASP A 160 -1.22 -24.90 -13.94
CA ASP A 160 -1.30 -25.78 -15.13
C ASP A 160 -2.27 -26.97 -14.98
N ILE A 161 -3.14 -26.94 -13.96
CA ILE A 161 -4.17 -27.93 -13.73
C ILE A 161 -5.44 -27.56 -14.54
N PRO A 162 -6.00 -28.46 -15.37
CA PRO A 162 -7.19 -28.15 -16.16
C PRO A 162 -8.35 -27.60 -15.31
N SER A 163 -8.93 -26.48 -15.76
CA SER A 163 -10.04 -25.77 -15.10
C SER A 163 -9.73 -25.16 -13.73
N VAL A 164 -8.45 -25.06 -13.35
CA VAL A 164 -8.00 -24.40 -12.12
C VAL A 164 -7.17 -23.18 -12.49
N GLU A 165 -7.61 -22.00 -12.11
CA GLU A 165 -6.86 -20.76 -12.34
C GLU A 165 -5.94 -20.42 -11.16
N LYS A 166 -6.40 -20.70 -9.94
CA LYS A 166 -5.69 -20.35 -8.71
C LYS A 166 -5.86 -21.43 -7.66
N LEU A 167 -4.81 -21.62 -6.85
CA LEU A 167 -4.82 -22.48 -5.68
C LEU A 167 -4.53 -21.64 -4.43
N CYS A 168 -5.08 -22.08 -3.30
CA CYS A 168 -4.82 -21.44 -2.01
C CYS A 168 -4.55 -22.49 -0.95
N LEU A 169 -3.46 -22.32 -0.22
CA LEU A 169 -3.18 -23.06 1.01
C LEU A 169 -3.32 -22.14 2.20
N ALA A 170 -4.01 -22.59 3.23
CA ALA A 170 -4.14 -21.89 4.49
C ALA A 170 -3.81 -22.84 5.64
N GLY A 171 -2.97 -22.41 6.57
CA GLY A 171 -2.55 -23.24 7.71
C GLY A 171 -1.31 -22.71 8.39
N SER A 172 -0.61 -23.60 9.09
CA SER A 172 0.69 -23.32 9.71
C SER A 172 1.75 -24.30 9.19
N SER A 173 3.00 -23.87 9.14
CA SER A 173 4.12 -24.69 8.63
C SER A 173 3.84 -25.27 7.24
N LEU A 174 3.27 -24.48 6.36
CA LEU A 174 2.84 -24.92 5.03
C LEU A 174 4.00 -25.44 4.18
N ALA A 175 5.23 -24.92 4.35
CA ALA A 175 6.42 -25.37 3.65
C ALA A 175 6.77 -26.84 3.91
N ASP A 176 6.33 -27.41 5.03
CA ASP A 176 6.61 -28.78 5.43
C ASP A 176 5.55 -29.78 4.88
N THR A 177 4.59 -29.30 4.09
CA THR A 177 3.48 -30.12 3.59
C THR A 177 3.70 -30.62 2.18
N GLY A 178 3.31 -31.88 1.88
CA GLY A 178 3.33 -32.42 0.51
C GLY A 178 2.51 -31.57 -0.44
N LEU A 179 1.36 -31.05 -0.02
CA LEU A 179 0.49 -30.18 -0.83
C LEU A 179 1.19 -28.88 -1.27
N TYR A 180 2.05 -28.31 -0.44
CA TYR A 180 2.84 -27.13 -0.82
C TYR A 180 3.79 -27.45 -1.97
N HIS A 181 4.51 -28.60 -1.87
CA HIS A 181 5.43 -29.02 -2.91
C HIS A 181 4.70 -29.40 -4.20
N ASP A 182 3.58 -30.12 -4.11
CA ASP A 182 2.75 -30.44 -5.27
C ASP A 182 2.26 -29.16 -5.98
N TYR A 183 1.83 -28.15 -5.22
CA TYR A 183 1.34 -26.90 -5.80
C TYR A 183 2.46 -26.03 -6.39
N LEU A 184 3.68 -26.11 -5.87
CA LEU A 184 4.85 -25.46 -6.47
C LEU A 184 5.22 -26.04 -7.84
N GLU A 185 4.94 -27.32 -8.09
CA GLU A 185 5.18 -27.95 -9.39
C GLU A 185 4.16 -27.47 -10.44
N HIS A 186 2.97 -27.07 -10.01
CA HIS A 186 1.85 -26.72 -10.88
C HIS A 186 1.54 -25.22 -10.98
N GLY A 187 2.10 -24.38 -10.13
CA GLY A 187 1.78 -22.96 -10.09
C GLY A 187 2.88 -22.10 -9.50
N LYS A 188 2.72 -20.78 -9.61
CA LYS A 188 3.65 -19.79 -9.06
C LYS A 188 3.05 -19.07 -7.89
N ILE A 189 3.82 -18.89 -6.81
CA ILE A 189 3.38 -18.09 -5.67
C ILE A 189 3.27 -16.62 -6.11
N TRP A 190 2.11 -16.03 -5.92
CA TRP A 190 1.90 -14.62 -6.22
C TRP A 190 1.48 -13.79 -5.00
N TYR A 191 1.06 -14.46 -3.91
CA TYR A 191 0.64 -13.78 -2.70
C TYR A 191 0.88 -14.65 -1.46
N VAL A 192 1.44 -14.06 -0.42
CA VAL A 192 1.69 -14.73 0.86
C VAL A 192 1.22 -13.83 2.01
N VAL A 193 0.59 -14.43 3.01
CA VAL A 193 0.20 -13.74 4.24
C VAL A 193 1.06 -14.26 5.38
N PHE A 194 1.74 -13.34 6.04
CA PHE A 194 2.50 -13.60 7.26
C PHE A 194 1.75 -13.07 8.47
N GLU A 195 1.85 -13.79 9.59
CA GLU A 195 1.47 -13.31 10.91
C GLU A 195 2.75 -12.98 11.68
N VAL A 196 2.86 -11.73 12.14
CA VAL A 196 3.99 -11.20 12.89
C VAL A 196 3.61 -11.01 14.35
#